data_2e61817741aad222221d529fcc25c02d
#
_entry.id   2e61817741aad222221d529fcc25c02d
#
_cell.length_a   1.000
_cell.length_b   1.000
_cell.length_c   1.000
_cell.angle_alpha   90.00
_cell.angle_beta   90.00
_cell.angle_gamma   90.00
#
_symmetry.space_group_name_H-M   'P 1'
#
loop_
_entity.id
_entity.type
_entity.pdbx_description
1 polymer ?
#
loop_
_entity_poly.entity_id
_entity_poly.type
_entity_poly.pdbx_seq_one_letter_code
_entity_poly.pdbx_strand_id
1 'polypeptide(L)'
;SLPVCLIGRAATADAWLNLLLTASMYTALRFYRDEKMRWLYGTFAFSALGFLTKGPIAVLVPVAVTLIHCILRRRTGAWLRGVFSPIGILIFSVIALPWYVLRTAEEGRAFIDGFFLLHNVGRFQGPMQGHAGTLFYYVPIVLMAVFPFTAIAIRVFIRFRMYWQDQTSRFLLLWFLFVLSFFSLSGTKLPHYVLYGLPGLFLLMARELEIFKFYRWVFVPAMVMFGLL
;
A
#
# COMPACT_ATOMS: atom_id res chain seq x y z
N SER A 1 7.73 5.36 -12.73
CA SER A 1 7.60 4.12 -13.51
C SER A 1 6.41 4.20 -14.45
N LEU A 2 6.51 3.54 -15.60
CA LEU A 2 5.47 3.55 -16.64
C LEU A 2 4.10 3.06 -16.13
N PRO A 3 3.98 1.92 -15.41
CA PRO A 3 2.69 1.45 -14.90
C PRO A 3 1.99 2.44 -13.96
N VAL A 4 2.73 3.16 -13.13
CA VAL A 4 2.15 4.19 -12.24
C VAL A 4 1.60 5.35 -13.05
N CYS A 5 2.31 5.78 -14.08
CA CYS A 5 1.86 6.85 -14.98
C CYS A 5 0.59 6.43 -15.76
N LEU A 6 0.55 5.21 -16.28
CA LEU A 6 -0.60 4.69 -17.02
C LEU A 6 -1.86 4.62 -16.15
N ILE A 7 -1.75 4.07 -14.94
CA ILE A 7 -2.90 3.96 -14.02
C ILE A 7 -3.32 5.33 -13.49
N GLY A 8 -2.37 6.22 -13.22
CA GLY A 8 -2.68 7.58 -12.81
C GLY A 8 -3.45 8.36 -13.88
N ARG A 9 -3.11 8.18 -15.17
CA ARG A 9 -3.81 8.80 -16.29
C ARG A 9 -5.17 8.15 -16.60
N ALA A 10 -5.32 6.86 -16.33
CA ALA A 10 -6.57 6.14 -16.57
C ALA A 10 -7.72 6.55 -15.63
N ALA A 11 -7.47 7.46 -14.66
CA ALA A 11 -8.45 7.96 -13.69
C ALA A 11 -9.22 6.83 -12.96
N THR A 12 -8.57 5.71 -12.72
CA THR A 12 -9.19 4.55 -12.07
C THR A 12 -9.28 4.73 -10.55
N ALA A 13 -10.20 4.01 -9.92
CA ALA A 13 -10.29 3.93 -8.44
C ALA A 13 -8.96 3.52 -7.79
N ASP A 14 -8.10 2.76 -8.51
CA ASP A 14 -6.79 2.33 -8.04
C ASP A 14 -5.80 3.49 -7.86
N ALA A 15 -5.87 4.52 -8.72
CA ALA A 15 -5.03 5.71 -8.60
C ALA A 15 -5.38 6.49 -7.33
N TRP A 16 -6.68 6.71 -7.09
CA TRP A 16 -7.17 7.37 -5.88
C TRP A 16 -6.86 6.57 -4.62
N LEU A 17 -7.09 5.26 -4.65
CA LEU A 17 -6.74 4.39 -3.53
C LEU A 17 -5.25 4.45 -3.22
N ASN A 18 -4.38 4.40 -4.23
CA ASN A 18 -2.93 4.44 -4.02
C ASN A 18 -2.47 5.77 -3.40
N LEU A 19 -3.06 6.90 -3.81
CA LEU A 19 -2.82 8.20 -3.19
C LEU A 19 -3.25 8.22 -1.72
N LEU A 20 -4.49 7.82 -1.44
CA LEU A 20 -5.06 7.84 -0.09
C LEU A 20 -4.36 6.87 0.84
N LEU A 21 -4.01 5.69 0.34
CA LEU A 21 -3.21 4.71 1.08
C LEU A 21 -1.82 5.24 1.39
N THR A 22 -1.17 5.90 0.42
CA THR A 22 0.15 6.52 0.63
C THR A 22 0.08 7.62 1.69
N ALA A 23 -0.96 8.46 1.65
CA ALA A 23 -1.19 9.50 2.65
C ALA A 23 -1.47 8.89 4.04
N SER A 24 -2.26 7.82 4.11
CA SER A 24 -2.52 7.07 5.36
C SER A 24 -1.23 6.48 5.93
N MET A 25 -0.41 5.83 5.11
CA MET A 25 0.86 5.24 5.54
C MET A 25 1.88 6.31 5.97
N TYR A 26 1.92 7.44 5.28
CA TYR A 26 2.77 8.58 5.68
C TYR A 26 2.35 9.14 7.04
N THR A 27 1.06 9.39 7.24
CA THR A 27 0.55 9.91 8.52
C THR A 27 0.74 8.90 9.65
N ALA A 28 0.55 7.60 9.39
CA ALA A 28 0.83 6.55 10.35
C ALA A 28 2.32 6.52 10.76
N LEU A 29 3.24 6.59 9.79
CA LEU A 29 4.66 6.66 10.07
C LEU A 29 5.02 7.89 10.91
N ARG A 30 4.45 9.05 10.58
CA ARG A 30 4.64 10.31 11.33
C ARG A 30 4.09 10.20 12.75
N PHE A 31 2.94 9.54 12.94
CA PHE A 31 2.41 9.31 14.29
C PHE A 31 3.36 8.49 15.15
N TYR A 32 3.87 7.37 14.67
CA TYR A 32 4.79 6.53 15.44
C TYR A 32 6.19 7.13 15.63
N ARG A 33 6.55 8.16 14.86
CA ARG A 33 7.80 8.89 15.01
C ARG A 33 7.67 10.11 15.91
N ASP A 34 6.64 10.93 15.68
CA ASP A 34 6.49 12.25 16.28
C ASP A 34 5.51 12.24 17.47
N GLU A 35 4.76 11.18 17.66
CA GLU A 35 3.73 10.93 18.70
C GLU A 35 2.63 12.02 18.76
N LYS A 36 2.39 12.77 17.67
CA LYS A 36 1.40 13.83 17.57
C LYS A 36 0.07 13.31 17.08
N MET A 37 -1.01 13.50 17.85
CA MET A 37 -2.36 12.98 17.56
C MET A 37 -2.92 13.42 16.21
N ARG A 38 -2.56 14.60 15.71
CA ARG A 38 -2.97 15.07 14.38
C ARG A 38 -2.61 14.08 13.27
N TRP A 39 -1.49 13.39 13.40
CA TRP A 39 -1.06 12.39 12.42
C TRP A 39 -1.90 11.11 12.52
N LEU A 40 -2.26 10.70 13.72
CA LEU A 40 -3.19 9.58 13.93
C LEU A 40 -4.55 9.89 13.29
N TYR A 41 -5.10 11.06 13.53
CA TYR A 41 -6.39 11.48 12.95
C TYR A 41 -6.32 11.55 11.42
N GLY A 42 -5.19 12.02 10.86
CA GLY A 42 -4.93 11.95 9.42
C GLY A 42 -4.95 10.52 8.88
N THR A 43 -4.37 9.56 9.62
CA THR A 43 -4.42 8.13 9.23
C THR A 43 -5.85 7.63 9.13
N PHE A 44 -6.70 7.94 10.11
CA PHE A 44 -8.12 7.54 10.07
C PHE A 44 -8.86 8.22 8.92
N ALA A 45 -8.65 9.52 8.71
CA ALA A 45 -9.31 10.26 7.63
C ALA A 45 -8.95 9.71 6.24
N PHE A 46 -7.65 9.52 5.96
CA PHE A 46 -7.23 8.98 4.67
C PHE A 46 -7.62 7.50 4.48
N SER A 47 -7.61 6.70 5.55
CA SER A 47 -8.11 5.32 5.49
C SER A 47 -9.62 5.29 5.22
N ALA A 48 -10.40 6.19 5.80
CA ALA A 48 -11.84 6.29 5.57
C ALA A 48 -12.16 6.69 4.12
N LEU A 49 -11.46 7.69 3.56
CA LEU A 49 -11.59 8.07 2.16
C LEU A 49 -11.17 6.93 1.21
N GLY A 50 -10.08 6.24 1.55
CA GLY A 50 -9.66 5.04 0.80
C GLY A 50 -10.68 3.90 0.88
N PHE A 51 -11.33 3.72 2.04
CA PHE A 51 -12.39 2.75 2.23
C PHE A 51 -13.60 3.05 1.35
N LEU A 52 -13.99 4.31 1.20
CA LEU A 52 -15.01 4.74 0.23
C LEU A 52 -14.61 4.46 -1.23
N THR A 53 -13.30 4.50 -1.52
CA THR A 53 -12.80 4.33 -2.90
C THR A 53 -12.80 2.86 -3.33
N LYS A 54 -12.35 1.93 -2.47
CA LYS A 54 -12.20 0.50 -2.84
C LYS A 54 -12.44 -0.48 -1.68
N GLY A 55 -12.94 -0.01 -0.53
CA GLY A 55 -13.32 -0.86 0.59
C GLY A 55 -12.16 -1.31 1.49
N PRO A 56 -12.25 -2.54 2.06
CA PRO A 56 -11.45 -2.98 3.21
C PRO A 56 -9.94 -2.89 3.07
N ILE A 57 -9.40 -3.00 1.86
CA ILE A 57 -7.94 -2.98 1.62
C ILE A 57 -7.28 -1.69 2.10
N ALA A 58 -8.03 -0.55 2.04
CA ALA A 58 -7.55 0.75 2.49
C ALA A 58 -7.31 0.82 4.01
N VAL A 59 -7.96 -0.03 4.77
CA VAL A 59 -7.80 -0.16 6.22
C VAL A 59 -6.84 -1.30 6.55
N LEU A 60 -6.95 -2.41 5.84
CA LEU A 60 -6.15 -3.61 6.09
C LEU A 60 -4.64 -3.32 6.02
N VAL A 61 -4.19 -2.60 4.99
CA VAL A 61 -2.75 -2.33 4.81
C VAL A 61 -2.18 -1.46 5.94
N PRO A 62 -2.74 -0.28 6.30
CA PRO A 62 -2.23 0.51 7.41
C PRO A 62 -2.28 -0.24 8.75
N VAL A 63 -3.37 -0.93 9.03
CA VAL A 63 -3.57 -1.69 10.28
C VAL A 63 -2.52 -2.80 10.41
N ALA A 64 -2.35 -3.63 9.38
CA ALA A 64 -1.43 -4.75 9.42
C ALA A 64 0.04 -4.29 9.47
N VAL A 65 0.43 -3.32 8.64
CA VAL A 65 1.81 -2.83 8.60
C VAL A 65 2.20 -2.15 9.90
N THR A 66 1.31 -1.30 10.44
CA THR A 66 1.57 -0.64 11.73
C THR A 66 1.58 -1.63 12.89
N LEU A 67 0.73 -2.67 12.87
CA LEU A 67 0.76 -3.75 13.86
C LEU A 67 2.12 -4.46 13.85
N ILE A 68 2.56 -4.94 12.68
CA ILE A 68 3.85 -5.63 12.54
C ILE A 68 5.00 -4.71 12.99
N HIS A 69 4.97 -3.44 12.58
CA HIS A 69 5.97 -2.45 13.00
C HIS A 69 6.01 -2.28 14.53
N CYS A 70 4.84 -2.20 15.19
CA CYS A 70 4.75 -2.04 16.65
C CYS A 70 5.12 -3.33 17.40
N ILE A 71 4.81 -4.52 16.87
CA ILE A 71 5.25 -5.80 17.43
C ILE A 71 6.79 -5.83 17.45
N LEU A 72 7.44 -5.51 16.32
CA LEU A 72 8.90 -5.51 16.21
C LEU A 72 9.57 -4.46 17.13
N ARG A 73 8.84 -3.43 17.50
CA ARG A 73 9.30 -2.39 18.46
C ARG A 73 8.90 -2.68 19.92
N ARG A 74 8.23 -3.77 20.20
CA ARG A 74 7.62 -4.08 21.50
C ARG A 74 6.70 -2.97 22.03
N ARG A 75 5.98 -2.29 21.13
CA ARG A 75 5.06 -1.17 21.42
C ARG A 75 3.60 -1.50 21.07
N THR A 76 3.18 -2.74 21.22
CA THR A 76 1.81 -3.19 20.89
C THR A 76 0.73 -2.44 21.68
N GLY A 77 0.98 -2.07 22.94
CA GLY A 77 0.06 -1.26 23.73
C GLY A 77 -0.16 0.15 23.15
N ALA A 78 0.86 0.75 22.54
CA ALA A 78 0.71 2.03 21.84
C ALA A 78 -0.12 1.88 20.57
N TRP A 79 0.06 0.75 19.85
CA TRP A 79 -0.74 0.42 18.68
C TRP A 79 -2.22 0.24 19.04
N LEU A 80 -2.54 -0.52 20.08
CA LEU A 80 -3.91 -0.72 20.55
C LEU A 80 -4.58 0.63 20.92
N ARG A 81 -3.90 1.48 21.69
CA ARG A 81 -4.40 2.82 22.03
C ARG A 81 -4.62 3.70 20.80
N GLY A 82 -3.78 3.56 19.77
CA GLY A 82 -3.93 4.27 18.51
C GLY A 82 -5.15 3.78 17.73
N VAL A 83 -5.26 2.47 17.47
CA VAL A 83 -6.36 1.88 16.70
C VAL A 83 -7.72 2.06 17.37
N PHE A 84 -7.77 1.97 18.70
CA PHE A 84 -9.01 2.19 19.47
C PHE A 84 -9.18 3.65 19.94
N SER A 85 -8.54 4.62 19.27
CA SER A 85 -8.75 6.05 19.53
C SER A 85 -10.22 6.44 19.26
N PRO A 86 -10.99 6.90 20.27
CA PRO A 86 -12.41 7.25 20.05
C PRO A 86 -12.59 8.33 18.98
N ILE A 87 -11.73 9.36 19.00
CA ILE A 87 -11.76 10.45 18.00
C ILE A 87 -11.39 9.91 16.61
N GLY A 88 -10.39 9.03 16.53
CA GLY A 88 -10.01 8.40 15.25
C GLY A 88 -11.18 7.57 14.67
N ILE A 89 -11.80 6.73 15.50
CA ILE A 89 -12.98 5.94 15.11
C ILE A 89 -14.13 6.86 14.68
N LEU A 90 -14.38 7.94 15.41
CA LEU A 90 -15.43 8.91 15.06
C LEU A 90 -15.16 9.53 13.67
N ILE A 91 -13.90 9.97 13.41
CA ILE A 91 -13.50 10.53 12.11
C ILE A 91 -13.75 9.51 10.99
N PHE A 92 -13.31 8.27 11.18
CA PHE A 92 -13.52 7.20 10.20
C PHE A 92 -15.02 6.97 9.95
N SER A 93 -15.80 6.87 11.04
CA SER A 93 -17.24 6.59 10.98
C SER A 93 -18.01 7.70 10.27
N VAL A 94 -17.73 8.96 10.58
CA VAL A 94 -18.39 10.12 9.94
C VAL A 94 -18.07 10.19 8.44
N ILE A 95 -16.86 9.84 8.03
CA ILE A 95 -16.48 9.90 6.62
C ILE A 95 -16.99 8.69 5.85
N ALA A 96 -16.79 7.46 6.37
CA ALA A 96 -17.02 6.25 5.61
C ALA A 96 -18.47 5.71 5.75
N LEU A 97 -19.02 5.67 6.98
CA LEU A 97 -20.26 4.94 7.22
C LEU A 97 -21.51 5.51 6.52
N PRO A 98 -21.70 6.84 6.35
CA PRO A 98 -22.96 7.33 5.77
C PRO A 98 -23.29 6.70 4.41
N TRP A 99 -22.29 6.58 3.54
CA TRP A 99 -22.48 5.96 2.23
C TRP A 99 -22.85 4.47 2.33
N TYR A 100 -22.15 3.71 3.18
CA TYR A 100 -22.41 2.28 3.36
C TYR A 100 -23.78 2.02 4.01
N VAL A 101 -24.18 2.88 4.95
CA VAL A 101 -25.51 2.80 5.59
C VAL A 101 -26.61 3.05 4.55
N LEU A 102 -26.49 4.10 3.74
CA LEU A 102 -27.45 4.43 2.69
C LEU A 102 -27.56 3.29 1.65
N ARG A 103 -26.44 2.78 1.17
CA ARG A 103 -26.44 1.67 0.19
C ARG A 103 -27.02 0.38 0.78
N THR A 104 -26.72 0.09 2.04
CA THR A 104 -27.30 -1.07 2.73
C THR A 104 -28.81 -0.89 2.95
N ALA A 105 -29.29 0.33 3.22
CA ALA A 105 -30.71 0.62 3.35
C ALA A 105 -31.47 0.47 2.02
N GLU A 106 -30.83 0.83 0.89
CA GLU A 106 -31.41 0.71 -0.46
C GLU A 106 -31.41 -0.73 -0.99
N GLU A 107 -30.29 -1.42 -0.90
CA GLU A 107 -30.05 -2.73 -1.54
C GLU A 107 -30.13 -3.92 -0.55
N GLY A 108 -30.16 -3.65 0.75
CA GLY A 108 -30.26 -4.69 1.78
C GLY A 108 -29.05 -5.64 1.80
N ARG A 109 -29.33 -6.92 1.98
CA ARG A 109 -28.29 -7.97 2.01
C ARG A 109 -27.53 -8.13 0.70
N ALA A 110 -28.15 -7.84 -0.44
CA ALA A 110 -27.51 -7.97 -1.73
C ALA A 110 -26.24 -7.11 -1.84
N PHE A 111 -26.25 -5.91 -1.27
CA PHE A 111 -25.07 -5.05 -1.19
C PHE A 111 -23.94 -5.67 -0.33
N ILE A 112 -24.29 -6.18 0.84
CA ILE A 112 -23.32 -6.79 1.77
C ILE A 112 -22.67 -8.02 1.12
N ASP A 113 -23.49 -8.92 0.56
CA ASP A 113 -23.03 -10.16 -0.07
C ASP A 113 -22.18 -9.87 -1.32
N GLY A 114 -22.60 -8.93 -2.16
CA GLY A 114 -21.88 -8.52 -3.33
C GLY A 114 -20.56 -7.81 -3.01
N PHE A 115 -20.63 -6.75 -2.21
CA PHE A 115 -19.47 -5.90 -1.98
C PHE A 115 -18.45 -6.53 -1.02
N PHE A 116 -18.89 -6.98 0.17
CA PHE A 116 -17.95 -7.49 1.17
C PHE A 116 -17.59 -8.96 0.93
N LEU A 117 -18.57 -9.83 0.68
CA LEU A 117 -18.28 -11.26 0.58
C LEU A 117 -17.74 -11.62 -0.78
N LEU A 118 -18.45 -11.31 -1.86
CA LEU A 118 -18.04 -11.74 -3.20
C LEU A 118 -16.79 -10.98 -3.68
N HIS A 119 -16.83 -9.64 -3.67
CA HIS A 119 -15.76 -8.83 -4.26
C HIS A 119 -14.52 -8.66 -3.39
N ASN A 120 -14.58 -8.89 -2.09
CA ASN A 120 -13.42 -8.80 -1.21
C ASN A 120 -12.96 -10.19 -0.72
N VAL A 121 -13.80 -10.92 0.00
CA VAL A 121 -13.44 -12.24 0.56
C VAL A 121 -13.31 -13.29 -0.54
N GLY A 122 -14.26 -13.36 -1.47
CA GLY A 122 -14.25 -14.32 -2.57
C GLY A 122 -13.02 -14.17 -3.48
N ARG A 123 -12.59 -12.95 -3.77
CA ARG A 123 -11.34 -12.69 -4.53
C ARG A 123 -10.08 -13.18 -3.83
N PHE A 124 -10.09 -13.18 -2.50
CA PHE A 124 -8.97 -13.70 -1.74
C PHE A 124 -8.95 -15.23 -1.72
N GLN A 125 -10.12 -15.87 -1.60
CA GLN A 125 -10.24 -17.31 -1.46
C GLN A 125 -10.05 -18.10 -2.77
N GLY A 126 -10.40 -17.50 -3.93
CA GLY A 126 -10.33 -18.20 -5.21
C GLY A 126 -10.09 -17.29 -6.41
N PRO A 127 -9.66 -17.87 -7.54
CA PRO A 127 -9.50 -17.13 -8.77
C PRO A 127 -10.86 -16.72 -9.33
N MET A 128 -11.08 -15.42 -9.53
CA MET A 128 -12.27 -14.91 -10.21
C MET A 128 -11.93 -14.54 -11.65
N GLN A 129 -12.86 -14.78 -12.57
CA GLN A 129 -12.74 -14.41 -13.99
C GLN A 129 -11.47 -14.94 -14.70
N GLY A 130 -10.94 -16.11 -14.28
CA GLY A 130 -9.74 -16.69 -14.89
C GLY A 130 -8.41 -16.07 -14.41
N HIS A 131 -8.42 -15.13 -13.45
CA HIS A 131 -7.21 -14.47 -12.93
C HIS A 131 -6.51 -15.32 -11.86
N ALA A 132 -6.15 -16.56 -12.19
CA ALA A 132 -5.26 -17.38 -11.39
C ALA A 132 -3.79 -17.05 -11.67
N GLY A 133 -2.90 -17.39 -10.73
CA GLY A 133 -1.46 -17.20 -10.93
C GLY A 133 -0.64 -17.93 -9.86
N THR A 134 0.63 -18.16 -10.16
CA THR A 134 1.57 -18.76 -9.22
C THR A 134 1.89 -17.80 -8.06
N LEU A 135 2.50 -18.32 -7.00
CA LEU A 135 2.97 -17.50 -5.88
C LEU A 135 3.97 -16.41 -6.33
N PHE A 136 4.74 -16.68 -7.37
CA PHE A 136 5.76 -15.77 -7.91
C PHE A 136 5.22 -14.81 -8.98
N TYR A 137 3.90 -14.76 -9.19
CA TYR A 137 3.26 -13.92 -10.20
C TYR A 137 3.69 -12.45 -10.17
N TYR A 138 3.86 -11.90 -8.96
CA TYR A 138 4.22 -10.49 -8.80
C TYR A 138 5.71 -10.18 -8.96
N VAL A 139 6.60 -11.17 -9.01
CA VAL A 139 8.05 -10.92 -9.18
C VAL A 139 8.34 -10.21 -10.50
N PRO A 140 7.95 -10.75 -11.67
CA PRO A 140 8.16 -10.06 -12.94
C PRO A 140 7.40 -8.72 -13.01
N ILE A 141 6.21 -8.63 -12.41
CA ILE A 141 5.42 -7.39 -12.41
C ILE A 141 6.14 -6.28 -11.63
N VAL A 142 6.72 -6.59 -10.46
CA VAL A 142 7.53 -5.62 -9.71
C VAL A 142 8.74 -5.17 -10.51
N LEU A 143 9.46 -6.11 -11.15
CA LEU A 143 10.62 -5.77 -11.99
C LEU A 143 10.25 -4.85 -13.15
N MET A 144 9.11 -5.10 -13.80
CA MET A 144 8.56 -4.21 -14.82
C MET A 144 8.09 -2.87 -14.24
N ALA A 145 7.47 -2.90 -13.06
CA ALA A 145 6.95 -1.69 -12.41
C ALA A 145 8.06 -0.73 -11.99
N VAL A 146 9.23 -1.23 -11.60
CA VAL A 146 10.38 -0.39 -11.23
C VAL A 146 11.28 -0.04 -12.41
N PHE A 147 11.08 -0.67 -13.58
CA PHE A 147 11.87 -0.37 -14.79
C PHE A 147 11.72 1.12 -15.18
N PRO A 148 12.80 1.80 -15.63
CA PRO A 148 14.16 1.29 -15.89
C PRO A 148 15.12 1.32 -14.66
N PHE A 149 14.59 1.56 -13.46
CA PHE A 149 15.40 1.69 -12.23
C PHE A 149 15.55 0.38 -11.46
N THR A 150 15.40 -0.76 -12.15
CA THR A 150 15.45 -2.11 -11.54
C THR A 150 16.74 -2.38 -10.78
N ALA A 151 17.89 -1.86 -11.26
CA ALA A 151 19.16 -1.99 -10.56
C ALA A 151 19.16 -1.36 -9.16
N ILE A 152 18.45 -0.23 -8.98
CA ILE A 152 18.31 0.41 -7.65
C ILE A 152 17.45 -0.46 -6.74
N ALA A 153 16.34 -0.99 -7.26
CA ALA A 153 15.48 -1.88 -6.48
C ALA A 153 16.24 -3.13 -6.03
N ILE A 154 17.04 -3.76 -6.91
CA ILE A 154 17.88 -4.91 -6.56
C ILE A 154 18.88 -4.52 -5.45
N ARG A 155 19.50 -3.34 -5.51
CA ARG A 155 20.41 -2.87 -4.45
C ARG A 155 19.72 -2.68 -3.11
N VAL A 156 18.48 -2.19 -3.08
CA VAL A 156 17.68 -2.11 -1.85
C VAL A 156 17.57 -3.50 -1.22
N PHE A 157 17.30 -4.54 -2.01
CA PHE A 157 17.21 -5.92 -1.49
C PHE A 157 18.55 -6.51 -1.09
N ILE A 158 19.64 -6.23 -1.82
CA ILE A 158 21.01 -6.64 -1.41
C ILE A 158 21.36 -6.02 -0.06
N ARG A 159 20.96 -4.75 0.17
CA ARG A 159 21.21 -4.01 1.41
C ARG A 159 20.08 -4.16 2.44
N PHE A 160 19.26 -5.19 2.33
CA PHE A 160 18.10 -5.41 3.20
C PHE A 160 18.44 -5.27 4.69
N ARG A 161 19.55 -5.84 5.16
CA ARG A 161 19.96 -5.76 6.56
C ARG A 161 20.17 -4.32 7.04
N MET A 162 20.75 -3.46 6.21
CA MET A 162 20.96 -2.04 6.53
C MET A 162 19.62 -1.30 6.69
N TYR A 163 18.71 -1.51 5.73
CA TYR A 163 17.37 -0.89 5.77
C TYR A 163 16.50 -1.45 6.90
N TRP A 164 16.71 -2.71 7.29
CA TRP A 164 15.99 -3.32 8.40
C TRP A 164 16.37 -2.73 9.77
N GLN A 165 17.57 -2.21 9.94
CA GLN A 165 18.04 -1.59 11.18
C GLN A 165 17.45 -0.19 11.38
N ASP A 166 17.24 0.58 10.31
CA ASP A 166 16.63 1.91 10.39
C ASP A 166 15.10 1.81 10.49
N GLN A 167 14.52 2.51 11.47
CA GLN A 167 13.08 2.41 11.76
C GLN A 167 12.19 2.84 10.59
N THR A 168 12.54 3.93 9.92
CA THR A 168 11.78 4.47 8.79
C THR A 168 11.87 3.52 7.60
N SER A 169 13.07 3.06 7.28
CA SER A 169 13.28 2.12 6.16
C SER A 169 12.62 0.78 6.42
N ARG A 170 12.68 0.29 7.65
CA ARG A 170 11.97 -0.94 8.04
C ARG A 170 10.47 -0.81 7.88
N PHE A 171 9.88 0.33 8.24
CA PHE A 171 8.45 0.57 8.00
C PHE A 171 8.11 0.54 6.52
N LEU A 172 8.91 1.17 5.65
CA LEU A 172 8.74 1.16 4.20
C LEU A 172 8.92 -0.25 3.60
N LEU A 173 9.90 -1.01 4.08
CA LEU A 173 10.08 -2.42 3.71
C LEU A 173 8.87 -3.27 4.11
N LEU A 174 8.40 -3.13 5.34
CA LEU A 174 7.22 -3.85 5.84
C LEU A 174 5.99 -3.53 4.99
N TRP A 175 5.80 -2.26 4.62
CA TRP A 175 4.70 -1.88 3.75
C TRP A 175 4.77 -2.58 2.40
N PHE A 176 5.90 -2.49 1.70
CA PHE A 176 6.07 -3.16 0.41
C PHE A 176 5.91 -4.69 0.54
N LEU A 177 6.60 -5.30 1.49
CA LEU A 177 6.59 -6.76 1.68
C LEU A 177 5.22 -7.27 2.09
N PHE A 178 4.48 -6.55 2.94
CA PHE A 178 3.13 -6.93 3.32
C PHE A 178 2.20 -6.95 2.09
N VAL A 179 2.19 -5.89 1.30
CA VAL A 179 1.34 -5.82 0.09
C VAL A 179 1.72 -6.93 -0.90
N LEU A 180 3.03 -7.12 -1.14
CA LEU A 180 3.51 -8.17 -2.03
C LEU A 180 3.08 -9.55 -1.56
N SER A 181 3.28 -9.87 -0.28
CA SER A 181 2.94 -11.17 0.30
C SER A 181 1.43 -11.39 0.31
N PHE A 182 0.66 -10.39 0.73
CA PHE A 182 -0.79 -10.47 0.82
C PHE A 182 -1.43 -10.80 -0.54
N PHE A 183 -1.06 -10.07 -1.59
CA PHE A 183 -1.60 -10.35 -2.92
C PHE A 183 -0.98 -11.58 -3.59
N SER A 184 0.24 -11.97 -3.25
CA SER A 184 0.81 -13.25 -3.71
C SER A 184 0.06 -14.46 -3.16
N LEU A 185 -0.50 -14.35 -1.95
CA LEU A 185 -1.33 -15.38 -1.30
C LEU A 185 -2.80 -15.31 -1.75
N SER A 186 -3.25 -14.20 -2.33
CA SER A 186 -4.62 -14.05 -2.83
C SER A 186 -4.90 -15.00 -4.00
N GLY A 187 -6.12 -15.57 -4.05
CA GLY A 187 -6.57 -16.41 -5.15
C GLY A 187 -6.67 -15.66 -6.48
N THR A 188 -7.22 -14.45 -6.47
CA THR A 188 -7.30 -13.58 -7.65
C THR A 188 -6.08 -12.68 -7.72
N LYS A 189 -5.35 -12.70 -8.85
CA LYS A 189 -4.12 -11.92 -9.07
C LYS A 189 -4.31 -10.92 -10.21
N LEU A 190 -4.21 -9.64 -9.90
CA LEU A 190 -4.25 -8.55 -10.89
C LEU A 190 -2.94 -7.74 -10.83
N PRO A 191 -2.32 -7.40 -11.97
CA PRO A 191 -1.02 -6.74 -12.01
C PRO A 191 -0.95 -5.45 -11.20
N HIS A 192 -2.05 -4.68 -11.17
CA HIS A 192 -2.11 -3.39 -10.48
C HIS A 192 -2.18 -3.48 -8.93
N TYR A 193 -2.41 -4.66 -8.35
CA TYR A 193 -2.47 -4.79 -6.89
C TYR A 193 -1.14 -4.51 -6.19
N VAL A 194 -0.02 -4.75 -6.86
CA VAL A 194 1.30 -4.42 -6.30
C VAL A 194 1.54 -2.92 -6.17
N LEU A 195 0.78 -2.07 -6.90
CA LEU A 195 0.91 -0.62 -6.83
C LEU A 195 0.73 -0.07 -5.42
N TYR A 196 -0.09 -0.72 -4.60
CA TYR A 196 -0.34 -0.27 -3.21
C TYR A 196 0.88 -0.40 -2.30
N GLY A 197 1.87 -1.20 -2.68
CA GLY A 197 3.15 -1.34 -1.97
C GLY A 197 4.30 -0.55 -2.60
N LEU A 198 4.20 -0.19 -3.89
CA LEU A 198 5.29 0.47 -4.61
C LEU A 198 5.76 1.80 -4.01
N PRO A 199 4.90 2.66 -3.41
CA PRO A 199 5.38 3.90 -2.79
C PRO A 199 6.43 3.63 -1.70
N GLY A 200 6.26 2.58 -0.90
CA GLY A 200 7.25 2.15 0.09
C GLY A 200 8.60 1.77 -0.55
N LEU A 201 8.56 1.00 -1.64
CA LEU A 201 9.76 0.63 -2.39
C LEU A 201 10.41 1.83 -3.07
N PHE A 202 9.64 2.74 -3.69
CA PHE A 202 10.18 3.94 -4.34
C PHE A 202 10.88 4.88 -3.37
N LEU A 203 10.36 5.04 -2.16
CA LEU A 203 11.01 5.83 -1.11
C LEU A 203 12.34 5.19 -0.67
N LEU A 204 12.42 3.86 -0.59
CA LEU A 204 13.68 3.15 -0.32
C LEU A 204 14.67 3.30 -1.48
N MET A 205 14.19 3.22 -2.73
CA MET A 205 15.01 3.44 -3.91
C MET A 205 15.56 4.89 -3.95
N ALA A 206 14.75 5.88 -3.58
CA ALA A 206 15.23 7.27 -3.46
C ALA A 206 16.34 7.41 -2.41
N ARG A 207 16.17 6.77 -1.24
CA ARG A 207 17.24 6.72 -0.22
C ARG A 207 18.51 6.03 -0.70
N GLU A 208 18.39 4.95 -1.50
CA GLU A 208 19.54 4.28 -2.08
C GLU A 208 20.30 5.19 -3.05
N LEU A 209 19.61 6.04 -3.80
CA LEU A 209 20.25 7.03 -4.69
C LEU A 209 21.05 8.08 -3.92
N GLU A 210 20.59 8.53 -2.76
CA GLU A 210 21.34 9.47 -1.91
C GLU A 210 22.67 8.87 -1.41
N ILE A 211 22.67 7.56 -1.14
CA ILE A 211 23.86 6.83 -0.65
C ILE A 211 24.83 6.53 -1.80
N PHE A 212 24.33 6.42 -3.03
CA PHE A 212 25.11 5.95 -4.17
C PHE A 212 25.75 7.10 -4.95
N LYS A 213 27.07 7.28 -4.80
CA LYS A 213 27.84 8.36 -5.44
C LYS A 213 27.86 8.33 -6.98
N PHE A 214 27.64 7.18 -7.62
CA PHE A 214 27.68 6.99 -9.07
C PHE A 214 26.28 6.88 -9.69
N TYR A 215 25.32 7.64 -9.21
CA TYR A 215 23.91 7.58 -9.68
C TYR A 215 23.72 7.90 -11.17
N ARG A 216 24.69 8.57 -11.83
CA ARG A 216 24.60 8.93 -13.26
C ARG A 216 24.37 7.71 -14.14
N TRP A 217 25.07 6.61 -13.92
CA TRP A 217 24.93 5.37 -14.68
C TRP A 217 23.56 4.67 -14.50
N VAL A 218 22.88 4.94 -13.41
CA VAL A 218 21.55 4.38 -13.14
C VAL A 218 20.50 5.00 -14.06
N PHE A 219 20.72 6.23 -14.51
CA PHE A 219 19.79 6.93 -15.41
C PHE A 219 20.05 6.61 -16.90
N VAL A 220 21.19 6.03 -17.26
CA VAL A 220 21.50 5.68 -18.66
C VAL A 220 20.41 4.81 -19.30
N PRO A 221 19.91 3.71 -18.69
CA PRO A 221 18.83 2.93 -19.29
C PRO A 221 17.53 3.74 -19.47
N ALA A 222 17.24 4.66 -18.54
CA ALA A 222 16.09 5.55 -18.66
C ALA A 222 16.28 6.55 -19.81
N MET A 223 17.47 7.15 -19.93
CA MET A 223 17.79 8.11 -20.99
C MET A 223 17.74 7.44 -22.36
N VAL A 224 18.29 6.23 -22.50
CA VAL A 224 18.24 5.46 -23.75
C VAL A 224 16.77 5.14 -24.10
N MET A 225 15.99 4.66 -23.16
CA MET A 225 14.57 4.33 -23.39
C MET A 225 13.75 5.55 -23.82
N PHE A 226 13.91 6.70 -23.15
CA PHE A 226 13.17 7.93 -23.48
C PHE A 226 13.75 8.69 -24.69
N GLY A 227 15.00 8.42 -25.07
CA GLY A 227 15.61 8.97 -26.28
C GLY A 227 15.26 8.18 -27.55
N LEU A 228 14.72 6.96 -27.41
CA LEU A 228 14.27 6.11 -28.52
C LEU A 228 12.74 6.18 -28.76
N LEU A 229 11.99 6.88 -27.90
CA LEU A 229 10.55 7.15 -28.02
C LEU A 229 10.30 8.51 -28.63
#